data_9eb6792ba9ee2bb6325170ca30814079
#
_entry.id   9eb6792ba9ee2bb6325170ca30814079
#
_cell.length_a   1.000
_cell.length_b   1.000
_cell.length_c   1.000
_cell.angle_alpha   90.00
_cell.angle_beta   90.00
_cell.angle_gamma   90.00
#
_symmetry.space_group_name_H-M   'P 1'
#
loop_
_entity.id
_entity.type
_entity.pdbx_description
1 polymer ?
#
loop_
_entity_poly.entity_id
_entity_poly.type
_entity_poly.pdbx_seq_one_letter_code
_entity_poly.pdbx_strand_id
1 'polypeptide(L)'
;MSNSLDAVLAQYEKNKQSGGSTKPQMTSEERMKQYLSLMLPKGTKQGEKRIRIIPTTDGTSPFKEVYFHNTQVQGRWIKLYDPGKDSEGKPSGERSPLNEVEEALRLAGDVQSKELARSYRSQKFYIVKVIDRDNEEDGVKFWRFKHNWRGDGPIDKIIPIWRNKGDVTDINEGRDLILVLQTVPLPGGRGEYTTVASVMYEDPGKLSEDETKLKEWTGDERTWKDVYSQKPVEYLEAISKGLDPIWDSEQKKYVYDDPNAVKNTTNTTTLGSTKDPQANDPQDEDLPF
;
A
#
# COMPACT_ATOMS: atom_id res chain seq x y z
N MET A 1 -0.06 -20.22 -46.61
CA MET A 1 0.38 -18.85 -46.23
C MET A 1 -0.77 -18.03 -45.59
N SER A 2 -1.56 -18.63 -44.67
CA SER A 2 -2.68 -17.92 -44.01
C SER A 2 -2.52 -17.72 -42.52
N ASN A 3 -1.42 -18.22 -41.91
CA ASN A 3 -1.31 -18.27 -40.43
C ASN A 3 -0.86 -16.96 -39.76
N SER A 4 -0.37 -15.98 -40.48
CA SER A 4 0.10 -14.73 -39.80
C SER A 4 -1.03 -13.71 -39.64
N LEU A 5 -1.95 -13.63 -40.58
CA LEU A 5 -3.09 -12.71 -40.52
C LEU A 5 -4.10 -13.14 -39.42
N ASP A 6 -4.39 -14.42 -39.36
CA ASP A 6 -5.29 -14.97 -38.35
C ASP A 6 -4.72 -14.80 -36.90
N ALA A 7 -3.40 -14.95 -36.75
CA ALA A 7 -2.73 -14.70 -35.49
C ALA A 7 -2.76 -13.21 -35.11
N VAL A 8 -2.60 -12.31 -36.05
CA VAL A 8 -2.69 -10.85 -35.84
C VAL A 8 -4.12 -10.43 -35.52
N LEU A 9 -5.11 -11.00 -36.25
CA LEU A 9 -6.53 -10.76 -35.94
C LEU A 9 -6.94 -11.28 -34.58
N ALA A 10 -6.51 -12.49 -34.20
CA ALA A 10 -6.77 -13.05 -32.88
C ALA A 10 -6.12 -12.19 -31.76
N GLN A 11 -4.92 -11.70 -31.99
CA GLN A 11 -4.25 -10.81 -31.06
C GLN A 11 -4.91 -9.43 -30.99
N TYR A 12 -5.40 -8.91 -32.11
CA TYR A 12 -6.16 -7.66 -32.16
C TYR A 12 -7.51 -7.79 -31.45
N GLU A 13 -8.23 -8.88 -31.66
CA GLU A 13 -9.50 -9.17 -30.98
C GLU A 13 -9.29 -9.36 -29.47
N LYS A 14 -8.23 -10.06 -29.07
CA LYS A 14 -7.84 -10.22 -27.67
C LYS A 14 -7.49 -8.87 -27.02
N ASN A 15 -6.78 -8.00 -27.72
CA ASN A 15 -6.47 -6.65 -27.26
C ASN A 15 -7.71 -5.75 -27.22
N LYS A 16 -8.67 -5.92 -28.14
CA LYS A 16 -9.94 -5.20 -28.16
C LYS A 16 -10.87 -5.65 -27.03
N GLN A 17 -10.85 -6.93 -26.67
CA GLN A 17 -11.54 -7.47 -25.49
C GLN A 17 -10.84 -7.08 -24.19
N SER A 18 -9.51 -6.93 -24.16
CA SER A 18 -8.77 -6.45 -22.99
C SER A 18 -8.87 -4.94 -22.77
N GLY A 19 -9.24 -4.17 -23.80
CA GLY A 19 -9.48 -2.71 -23.69
C GLY A 19 -10.77 -2.33 -22.94
N GLY A 20 -11.57 -3.31 -22.53
CA GLY A 20 -12.79 -3.15 -21.77
C GLY A 20 -12.82 -4.02 -20.51
N SER A 21 -11.67 -4.41 -19.96
CA SER A 21 -11.61 -5.15 -18.72
C SER A 21 -12.03 -4.25 -17.55
N THR A 22 -13.34 -4.15 -17.37
CA THR A 22 -13.91 -3.96 -16.03
C THR A 22 -13.51 -5.21 -15.24
N LYS A 23 -12.34 -5.20 -14.59
CA LYS A 23 -12.09 -6.12 -13.48
C LYS A 23 -13.31 -6.02 -12.60
N PRO A 24 -13.95 -7.14 -12.19
CA PRO A 24 -15.11 -7.07 -11.32
C PRO A 24 -14.72 -6.19 -10.14
N GLN A 25 -15.55 -5.17 -9.87
CA GLN A 25 -15.25 -4.18 -8.85
C GLN A 25 -15.36 -4.88 -7.50
N MET A 26 -14.20 -5.11 -6.87
CA MET A 26 -14.13 -5.74 -5.56
C MET A 26 -14.97 -4.95 -4.56
N THR A 27 -15.73 -5.65 -3.75
CA THR A 27 -16.44 -5.05 -2.61
C THR A 27 -15.44 -4.52 -1.57
N SER A 28 -15.87 -3.60 -0.71
CA SER A 28 -15.04 -3.11 0.39
C SER A 28 -14.56 -4.26 1.30
N GLU A 29 -15.42 -5.26 1.55
CA GLU A 29 -15.08 -6.43 2.35
C GLU A 29 -14.00 -7.30 1.69
N GLU A 30 -14.12 -7.57 0.39
CA GLU A 30 -13.10 -8.31 -0.36
C GLU A 30 -11.76 -7.58 -0.40
N ARG A 31 -11.78 -6.25 -0.46
CA ARG A 31 -10.54 -5.44 -0.33
C ARG A 31 -9.93 -5.56 1.06
N MET A 32 -10.74 -5.44 2.12
CA MET A 32 -10.25 -5.57 3.49
C MET A 32 -9.60 -6.93 3.76
N LYS A 33 -10.10 -8.01 3.14
CA LYS A 33 -9.48 -9.34 3.25
C LYS A 33 -8.08 -9.44 2.67
N GLN A 34 -7.71 -8.55 1.74
CA GLN A 34 -6.36 -8.55 1.16
C GLN A 34 -5.29 -8.01 2.10
N TYR A 35 -5.68 -7.32 3.17
CA TYR A 35 -4.75 -6.69 4.10
C TYR A 35 -4.73 -7.42 5.44
N LEU A 36 -3.53 -7.51 6.02
CA LEU A 36 -3.41 -7.90 7.41
C LEU A 36 -3.80 -6.73 8.31
N SER A 37 -4.93 -6.83 8.98
CA SER A 37 -5.32 -5.86 9.99
C SER A 37 -4.68 -6.20 11.34
N LEU A 38 -4.04 -5.22 11.95
CA LEU A 38 -3.50 -5.30 13.32
C LEU A 38 -4.36 -4.54 14.34
N MET A 39 -5.55 -4.09 13.93
CA MET A 39 -6.45 -3.35 14.81
C MET A 39 -6.92 -4.24 15.96
N LEU A 40 -6.78 -3.73 17.17
CA LEU A 40 -7.35 -4.37 18.35
C LEU A 40 -8.81 -3.94 18.55
N PRO A 41 -9.67 -4.79 19.13
CA PRO A 41 -11.02 -4.41 19.49
C PRO A 41 -11.04 -3.17 20.37
N LYS A 42 -12.06 -2.32 20.21
CA LYS A 42 -12.19 -1.08 21.00
C LYS A 42 -12.10 -1.35 22.49
N GLY A 43 -11.23 -0.60 23.17
CA GLY A 43 -10.98 -0.77 24.63
C GLY A 43 -9.91 -1.80 24.97
N THR A 44 -9.43 -2.57 24.01
CA THR A 44 -8.34 -3.53 24.22
C THR A 44 -7.00 -2.82 24.09
N LYS A 45 -6.14 -2.96 25.08
CA LYS A 45 -4.82 -2.30 25.10
C LYS A 45 -3.68 -3.19 24.60
N GLN A 46 -3.88 -4.49 24.59
CA GLN A 46 -2.89 -5.49 24.19
C GLN A 46 -3.58 -6.65 23.49
N GLY A 47 -2.86 -7.32 22.60
CA GLY A 47 -3.32 -8.52 21.92
C GLY A 47 -2.19 -9.17 21.16
N GLU A 48 -2.50 -10.24 20.50
CA GLU A 48 -1.55 -11.01 19.70
C GLU A 48 -2.14 -11.27 18.33
N LYS A 49 -1.28 -11.38 17.34
CA LYS A 49 -1.63 -11.77 15.98
C LYS A 49 -0.61 -12.75 15.46
N ARG A 50 -1.06 -13.96 15.11
CA ARG A 50 -0.19 -14.99 14.59
C ARG A 50 -0.16 -14.96 13.07
N ILE A 51 1.02 -14.89 12.51
CA ILE A 51 1.23 -14.82 11.05
C ILE A 51 2.32 -15.78 10.59
N ARG A 52 2.24 -16.21 9.34
CA ARG A 52 3.31 -16.87 8.63
C ARG A 52 3.71 -16.04 7.42
N ILE A 53 4.99 -15.68 7.31
CA ILE A 53 5.52 -15.02 6.12
C ILE A 53 5.69 -16.04 5.00
N ILE A 54 5.22 -15.69 3.80
CA ILE A 54 5.31 -16.54 2.62
C ILE A 54 6.67 -16.31 1.93
N PRO A 55 7.39 -17.37 1.53
CA PRO A 55 8.63 -17.23 0.77
C PRO A 55 8.36 -16.61 -0.60
N THR A 56 9.37 -15.95 -1.17
CA THR A 56 9.34 -15.53 -2.57
C THR A 56 9.81 -16.67 -3.47
N THR A 57 9.20 -16.81 -4.63
CA THR A 57 9.55 -17.85 -5.59
C THR A 57 10.91 -17.63 -6.27
N ASP A 58 11.37 -16.38 -6.30
CA ASP A 58 12.63 -15.95 -6.94
C ASP A 58 13.82 -15.88 -5.97
N GLY A 59 13.63 -16.29 -4.71
CA GLY A 59 14.66 -16.23 -3.67
C GLY A 59 15.07 -14.82 -3.24
N THR A 60 14.35 -13.77 -3.69
CA THR A 60 14.58 -12.41 -3.23
C THR A 60 14.00 -12.18 -1.84
N SER A 61 14.28 -11.02 -1.23
CA SER A 61 13.67 -10.66 0.05
C SER A 61 12.14 -10.67 -0.05
N PRO A 62 11.42 -11.30 0.87
CA PRO A 62 9.96 -11.22 0.94
C PRO A 62 9.48 -9.82 1.32
N PHE A 63 10.31 -9.00 1.96
CA PHE A 63 10.00 -7.63 2.32
C PHE A 63 10.30 -6.71 1.13
N LYS A 64 9.25 -6.26 0.45
CA LYS A 64 9.40 -5.28 -0.64
C LYS A 64 9.43 -3.89 -0.05
N GLU A 65 10.46 -3.13 -0.36
CA GLU A 65 10.62 -1.75 0.07
C GLU A 65 9.88 -0.83 -0.89
N VAL A 66 9.01 0.01 -0.34
CA VAL A 66 8.14 0.92 -1.13
C VAL A 66 8.05 2.25 -0.41
N TYR A 67 7.96 3.34 -1.16
CA TYR A 67 7.86 4.68 -0.60
C TYR A 67 6.45 5.22 -0.78
N PHE A 68 5.91 5.81 0.29
CA PHE A 68 4.59 6.45 0.30
C PHE A 68 4.69 7.84 0.93
N HIS A 69 4.00 8.80 0.32
CA HIS A 69 3.66 10.05 0.97
C HIS A 69 2.51 9.82 1.95
N ASN A 70 2.57 10.46 3.10
CA ASN A 70 1.45 10.53 4.04
C ASN A 70 1.14 12.00 4.24
N THR A 71 0.17 12.50 3.51
CA THR A 71 -0.17 13.92 3.46
C THR A 71 -1.62 14.17 3.83
N GLN A 72 -1.96 15.40 4.18
CA GLN A 72 -3.30 15.78 4.57
C GLN A 72 -3.93 16.66 3.49
N VAL A 73 -5.13 16.27 3.04
CA VAL A 73 -5.92 17.05 2.09
C VAL A 73 -7.30 17.28 2.71
N GLN A 74 -7.71 18.53 2.82
CA GLN A 74 -9.01 18.93 3.42
C GLN A 74 -9.29 18.28 4.79
N GLY A 75 -8.25 18.12 5.62
CA GLY A 75 -8.36 17.53 6.95
C GLY A 75 -8.29 16.00 7.00
N ARG A 76 -8.32 15.32 5.86
CA ARG A 76 -8.22 13.87 5.74
C ARG A 76 -6.78 13.45 5.44
N TRP A 77 -6.25 12.49 6.18
CA TRP A 77 -4.95 11.87 5.91
C TRP A 77 -5.08 10.87 4.77
N ILE A 78 -4.20 10.98 3.79
CA ILE A 78 -4.12 10.07 2.64
C ILE A 78 -2.70 9.56 2.46
N LYS A 79 -2.60 8.30 2.08
CA LYS A 79 -1.32 7.63 1.83
C LYS A 79 -1.19 7.31 0.34
N LEU A 80 -0.19 7.89 -0.31
CA LEU A 80 0.00 7.84 -1.75
C LEU A 80 1.35 7.23 -2.10
N TYR A 81 1.37 6.27 -3.02
CA TYR A 81 2.62 5.75 -3.57
C TYR A 81 3.46 6.88 -4.18
N ASP A 82 4.75 6.87 -3.89
CA ASP A 82 5.73 7.80 -4.46
C ASP A 82 6.39 7.20 -5.70
N PRO A 83 5.99 7.57 -6.92
CA PRO A 83 6.60 7.06 -8.14
C PRO A 83 8.04 7.56 -8.34
N GLY A 84 8.41 8.66 -7.71
CA GLY A 84 9.73 9.28 -7.86
C GLY A 84 10.88 8.55 -7.16
N LYS A 85 10.57 7.47 -6.40
CA LYS A 85 11.57 6.67 -5.70
C LYS A 85 11.50 5.19 -6.06
N ASP A 86 12.66 4.58 -6.29
CA ASP A 86 12.79 3.14 -6.40
C ASP A 86 12.81 2.45 -5.02
N SER A 87 12.97 1.12 -5.01
CA SER A 87 13.03 0.33 -3.78
C SER A 87 14.22 0.68 -2.86
N GLU A 88 15.27 1.29 -3.38
CA GLU A 88 16.43 1.75 -2.60
C GLU A 88 16.27 3.20 -2.09
N GLY A 89 15.20 3.87 -2.51
CA GLY A 89 14.94 5.29 -2.19
C GLY A 89 15.71 6.28 -3.06
N LYS A 90 16.31 5.79 -4.15
CA LYS A 90 16.95 6.61 -5.17
C LYS A 90 15.91 7.14 -6.15
N PRO A 91 16.23 8.21 -6.92
CA PRO A 91 15.35 8.67 -7.98
C PRO A 91 15.04 7.55 -8.98
N SER A 92 13.75 7.26 -9.19
CA SER A 92 13.29 6.23 -10.15
C SER A 92 13.34 6.72 -11.60
N GLY A 93 13.40 8.04 -11.80
CA GLY A 93 13.21 8.71 -13.09
C GLY A 93 11.75 9.04 -13.40
N GLU A 94 10.80 8.58 -12.60
CA GLU A 94 9.39 8.95 -12.73
C GLU A 94 9.11 10.27 -11.99
N ARG A 95 8.16 11.05 -12.52
CA ARG A 95 7.77 12.32 -11.93
C ARG A 95 6.93 12.12 -10.67
N SER A 96 7.27 12.81 -9.60
CA SER A 96 6.51 12.86 -8.36
C SER A 96 6.22 14.31 -7.95
N PRO A 97 5.02 14.85 -8.23
CA PRO A 97 4.66 16.23 -7.88
C PRO A 97 4.81 16.56 -6.40
N LEU A 98 4.58 15.59 -5.52
CA LEU A 98 4.76 15.77 -4.07
C LEU A 98 6.24 15.92 -3.68
N ASN A 99 7.15 15.21 -4.34
CA ASN A 99 8.59 15.39 -4.15
C ASN A 99 9.05 16.76 -4.66
N GLU A 100 8.48 17.24 -5.78
CA GLU A 100 8.77 18.59 -6.31
C GLU A 100 8.39 19.67 -5.29
N VAL A 101 7.22 19.55 -4.64
CA VAL A 101 6.80 20.47 -3.56
C VAL A 101 7.70 20.35 -2.34
N GLU A 102 8.04 19.14 -1.90
CA GLU A 102 8.98 18.94 -0.78
C GLU A 102 10.29 19.67 -1.05
N GLU A 103 10.86 19.49 -2.23
CA GLU A 103 12.14 20.11 -2.60
C GLU A 103 12.04 21.63 -2.67
N ALA A 104 11.00 22.17 -3.31
CA ALA A 104 10.79 23.63 -3.39
C ALA A 104 10.67 24.26 -2.00
N LEU A 105 9.91 23.65 -1.09
CA LEU A 105 9.76 24.11 0.29
C LEU A 105 11.08 24.01 1.08
N ARG A 106 11.85 22.96 0.87
CA ARG A 106 13.16 22.78 1.50
C ARG A 106 14.16 23.84 1.04
N LEU A 107 14.12 24.21 -0.25
CA LEU A 107 14.99 25.25 -0.85
C LEU A 107 14.60 26.66 -0.39
N ALA A 108 13.33 26.92 -0.06
CA ALA A 108 12.89 28.20 0.50
C ALA A 108 13.60 28.54 1.82
N GLY A 109 13.98 27.52 2.60
CA GLY A 109 14.98 27.63 3.65
C GLY A 109 14.49 28.16 5.00
N ASP A 110 13.34 28.81 5.08
CA ASP A 110 12.74 29.28 6.32
C ASP A 110 12.18 28.14 7.17
N VAL A 111 11.94 28.37 8.46
CA VAL A 111 11.50 27.35 9.41
C VAL A 111 10.14 26.79 9.05
N GLN A 112 9.20 27.64 8.65
CA GLN A 112 7.83 27.26 8.34
C GLN A 112 7.79 26.39 7.07
N SER A 113 8.51 26.78 6.02
CA SER A 113 8.64 25.99 4.80
C SER A 113 9.29 24.63 5.05
N LYS A 114 10.31 24.56 5.91
CA LYS A 114 10.94 23.29 6.29
C LYS A 114 10.01 22.35 7.07
N GLU A 115 9.15 22.89 7.93
CA GLU A 115 8.14 22.08 8.62
C GLU A 115 7.08 21.56 7.65
N LEU A 116 6.61 22.43 6.74
CA LEU A 116 5.67 22.03 5.72
C LEU A 116 6.26 20.97 4.76
N ALA A 117 7.52 21.10 4.37
CA ALA A 117 8.23 20.11 3.55
C ALA A 117 8.21 18.71 4.16
N ARG A 118 8.26 18.61 5.51
CA ARG A 118 8.18 17.30 6.19
C ARG A 118 6.86 16.57 5.96
N SER A 119 5.75 17.31 5.78
CA SER A 119 4.43 16.73 5.50
C SER A 119 4.32 16.15 4.09
N TYR A 120 5.15 16.60 3.15
CA TYR A 120 5.22 16.09 1.79
C TYR A 120 6.26 14.98 1.61
N ARG A 121 7.14 14.79 2.58
CA ARG A 121 8.23 13.84 2.48
C ARG A 121 7.72 12.40 2.43
N SER A 122 8.10 11.66 1.40
CA SER A 122 7.78 10.24 1.33
C SER A 122 8.56 9.43 2.38
N GLN A 123 7.92 8.38 2.86
CA GLN A 123 8.41 7.54 3.94
C GLN A 123 8.56 6.10 3.42
N LYS A 124 9.57 5.40 3.92
CA LYS A 124 9.85 4.02 3.58
C LYS A 124 8.90 3.08 4.32
N PHE A 125 8.30 2.17 3.58
CA PHE A 125 7.47 1.07 4.09
C PHE A 125 8.02 -0.27 3.59
N TYR A 126 7.71 -1.30 4.35
CA TYR A 126 7.84 -2.68 3.92
C TYR A 126 6.46 -3.25 3.63
N ILE A 127 6.38 -4.03 2.55
CA ILE A 127 5.19 -4.81 2.22
C ILE A 127 5.61 -6.26 2.08
N VAL A 128 4.90 -7.16 2.76
CA VAL A 128 5.20 -8.58 2.78
C VAL A 128 3.92 -9.39 2.68
N LYS A 129 3.98 -10.54 1.99
CA LYS A 129 2.88 -11.51 1.93
C LYS A 129 2.89 -12.38 3.18
N VAL A 130 1.73 -12.53 3.79
CA VAL A 130 1.55 -13.34 5.00
C VAL A 130 0.27 -14.15 4.95
N ILE A 131 0.24 -15.23 5.70
CA ILE A 131 -0.98 -15.91 6.12
C ILE A 131 -1.33 -15.44 7.52
N ASP A 132 -2.55 -15.03 7.72
CA ASP A 132 -3.16 -14.76 9.01
C ASP A 132 -3.62 -16.09 9.62
N ARG A 133 -2.91 -16.61 10.63
CA ARG A 133 -3.22 -17.90 11.23
C ARG A 133 -4.55 -17.94 11.96
N ASP A 134 -5.09 -16.79 12.31
CA ASP A 134 -6.42 -16.70 12.93
C ASP A 134 -7.55 -16.73 11.88
N ASN A 135 -7.23 -16.50 10.58
CA ASN A 135 -8.19 -16.42 9.47
C ASN A 135 -7.56 -16.95 8.18
N GLU A 136 -7.11 -18.19 8.18
CA GLU A 136 -6.43 -18.82 7.03
C GLU A 136 -7.29 -18.91 5.76
N GLU A 137 -8.61 -18.96 5.91
CA GLU A 137 -9.56 -19.01 4.80
C GLU A 137 -9.56 -17.74 3.94
N ASP A 138 -9.11 -16.63 4.48
CA ASP A 138 -8.94 -15.39 3.70
C ASP A 138 -7.76 -15.49 2.72
N GLY A 139 -6.90 -16.51 2.84
CA GLY A 139 -5.74 -16.74 2.00
C GLY A 139 -4.62 -15.75 2.24
N VAL A 140 -3.87 -15.44 1.16
CA VAL A 140 -2.70 -14.56 1.24
C VAL A 140 -3.11 -13.11 1.45
N LYS A 141 -2.58 -12.51 2.51
CA LYS A 141 -2.74 -11.10 2.86
C LYS A 141 -1.43 -10.33 2.68
N PHE A 142 -1.56 -9.04 2.49
CA PHE A 142 -0.43 -8.11 2.42
C PHE A 142 -0.34 -7.34 3.73
N TRP A 143 0.82 -7.39 4.36
CA TRP A 143 1.13 -6.62 5.55
C TRP A 143 2.05 -5.46 5.18
N ARG A 144 1.57 -4.23 5.34
CA ARG A 144 2.34 -3.00 5.14
C ARG A 144 2.68 -2.41 6.50
N PHE A 145 3.94 -2.11 6.75
CA PHE A 145 4.39 -1.41 7.95
C PHE A 145 5.51 -0.44 7.63
N LYS A 146 5.56 0.63 8.40
CA LYS A 146 6.53 1.70 8.22
C LYS A 146 7.92 1.28 8.70
N HIS A 147 8.96 1.70 7.97
CA HIS A 147 10.33 1.61 8.45
C HIS A 147 10.54 2.54 9.65
N ASN A 148 11.08 2.02 10.72
CA ASN A 148 11.44 2.81 11.89
C ASN A 148 12.95 3.08 11.90
N TRP A 149 13.34 4.33 11.63
CA TRP A 149 14.75 4.74 11.61
C TRP A 149 15.45 4.69 12.98
N ARG A 150 14.70 4.46 14.06
CA ARG A 150 15.25 4.24 15.39
C ARG A 150 15.63 2.79 15.67
N GLY A 151 15.39 1.87 14.71
CA GLY A 151 15.70 0.46 14.85
C GLY A 151 14.76 -0.29 15.80
N ASP A 152 13.50 0.15 15.93
CA ASP A 152 12.49 -0.45 16.80
C ASP A 152 11.19 -0.77 16.03
N GLY A 153 11.28 -0.93 14.72
CA GLY A 153 10.15 -1.32 13.89
C GLY A 153 9.93 -2.83 13.84
N PRO A 154 8.85 -3.30 13.20
CA PRO A 154 8.60 -4.72 13.04
C PRO A 154 9.76 -5.48 12.37
N ILE A 155 10.37 -4.91 11.33
CA ILE A 155 11.51 -5.55 10.66
C ILE A 155 12.69 -5.76 11.60
N ASP A 156 12.97 -4.79 12.47
CA ASP A 156 14.09 -4.84 13.42
C ASP A 156 13.89 -5.94 14.48
N LYS A 157 12.63 -6.31 14.74
CA LYS A 157 12.25 -7.39 15.66
C LYS A 157 12.23 -8.76 14.97
N ILE A 158 11.95 -8.82 13.67
CA ILE A 158 11.91 -10.05 12.87
C ILE A 158 13.31 -10.53 12.48
N ILE A 159 14.19 -9.63 12.04
CA ILE A 159 15.53 -9.99 11.54
C ILE A 159 16.38 -10.76 12.58
N PRO A 160 16.39 -10.42 13.87
CA PRO A 160 17.11 -11.20 14.87
C PRO A 160 16.59 -12.64 15.00
N ILE A 161 15.28 -12.84 14.89
CA ILE A 161 14.65 -14.18 14.91
C ILE A 161 15.16 -14.97 13.69
N TRP A 162 15.06 -14.38 12.51
CA TRP A 162 15.51 -14.98 11.25
C TRP A 162 16.99 -15.40 11.32
N ARG A 163 17.85 -14.50 11.81
CA ARG A 163 19.29 -14.76 11.93
C ARG A 163 19.61 -15.90 12.91
N ASN A 164 18.87 -15.98 14.02
CA ASN A 164 19.18 -16.92 15.10
C ASN A 164 18.45 -18.26 14.97
N LYS A 165 17.33 -18.31 14.26
CA LYS A 165 16.43 -19.47 14.19
C LYS A 165 16.30 -20.06 12.79
N GLY A 166 17.02 -19.53 11.82
CA GLY A 166 16.95 -19.94 10.43
C GLY A 166 15.84 -19.23 9.67
N ASP A 167 15.60 -19.69 8.44
CA ASP A 167 14.63 -19.08 7.54
C ASP A 167 13.20 -19.28 8.07
N VAL A 168 12.61 -18.19 8.58
CA VAL A 168 11.24 -18.20 9.09
C VAL A 168 10.19 -18.41 7.98
N THR A 169 10.57 -18.25 6.71
CA THR A 169 9.67 -18.43 5.56
C THR A 169 9.70 -19.83 4.98
N ASP A 170 10.65 -20.68 5.38
CA ASP A 170 10.78 -22.02 4.82
C ASP A 170 9.44 -22.77 4.86
N ILE A 171 9.11 -23.44 3.76
CA ILE A 171 7.83 -24.11 3.57
C ILE A 171 7.63 -25.27 4.57
N ASN A 172 8.70 -25.99 4.90
CA ASN A 172 8.66 -27.19 5.72
C ASN A 172 9.09 -26.93 7.17
N GLU A 173 10.09 -26.09 7.38
CA GLU A 173 10.73 -25.86 8.70
C GLU A 173 10.72 -24.38 9.10
N GLY A 174 9.98 -23.54 8.40
CA GLY A 174 9.83 -22.14 8.78
C GLY A 174 9.03 -21.98 10.08
N ARG A 175 8.77 -20.75 10.49
CA ARG A 175 8.14 -20.47 11.79
C ARG A 175 7.02 -19.49 11.68
N ASP A 176 5.95 -19.74 12.43
CA ASP A 176 4.94 -18.73 12.67
C ASP A 176 5.50 -17.66 13.61
N LEU A 177 5.16 -16.42 13.32
CA LEU A 177 5.53 -15.26 14.12
C LEU A 177 4.30 -14.78 14.90
N ILE A 178 4.49 -14.49 16.19
CA ILE A 178 3.47 -13.93 17.05
C ILE A 178 3.79 -12.44 17.22
N LEU A 179 2.98 -11.59 16.60
CA LEU A 179 3.07 -10.14 16.73
C LEU A 179 2.35 -9.75 18.03
N VAL A 180 3.09 -9.34 19.04
CA VAL A 180 2.51 -8.79 20.27
C VAL A 180 2.11 -7.34 19.99
N LEU A 181 0.82 -7.07 20.06
CA LEU A 181 0.22 -5.78 19.73
C LEU A 181 -0.03 -4.97 20.98
N GLN A 182 0.19 -3.68 20.90
CA GLN A 182 -0.10 -2.72 21.95
C GLN A 182 -0.74 -1.46 21.38
N THR A 183 -1.80 -0.99 22.04
CA THR A 183 -2.38 0.31 21.77
C THR A 183 -1.60 1.39 22.49
N VAL A 184 -1.13 2.39 21.75
CA VAL A 184 -0.38 3.53 22.27
C VAL A 184 -1.04 4.84 21.87
N PRO A 185 -0.95 5.91 22.69
CA PRO A 185 -1.53 7.19 22.33
C PRO A 185 -0.78 7.81 21.15
N LEU A 186 -1.52 8.51 20.28
CA LEU A 186 -0.94 9.35 19.24
C LEU A 186 -0.16 10.51 19.86
N PRO A 187 0.97 10.91 19.26
CA PRO A 187 1.66 12.13 19.62
C PRO A 187 0.68 13.33 19.57
N GLY A 188 0.59 14.08 20.68
CA GLY A 188 -0.38 15.18 20.81
C GLY A 188 -1.74 14.79 21.42
N GLY A 189 -1.95 13.54 21.85
CA GLY A 189 -3.08 13.12 22.70
C GLY A 189 -4.43 13.01 21.99
N ARG A 190 -4.48 13.08 20.65
CA ARG A 190 -5.74 13.00 19.89
C ARG A 190 -5.91 11.62 19.23
N GLY A 191 -6.16 10.59 20.06
CA GLY A 191 -6.41 9.24 19.57
C GLY A 191 -5.34 8.24 19.98
N GLU A 192 -5.53 7.01 19.56
CA GLU A 192 -4.66 5.86 19.87
C GLU A 192 -4.43 5.07 18.59
N TYR A 193 -3.30 4.36 18.51
CA TYR A 193 -3.03 3.45 17.40
C TYR A 193 -2.40 2.15 17.92
N THR A 194 -2.56 1.08 17.16
CA THR A 194 -1.95 -0.21 17.48
C THR A 194 -0.56 -0.29 16.88
N THR A 195 0.41 -0.74 17.66
CA THR A 195 1.79 -0.98 17.22
C THR A 195 2.23 -2.39 17.60
N VAL A 196 3.27 -2.90 16.90
CA VAL A 196 3.92 -4.17 17.24
C VAL A 196 4.97 -3.90 18.33
N ALA A 197 4.63 -4.24 19.57
CA ALA A 197 5.49 -4.04 20.72
C ALA A 197 6.68 -5.02 20.73
N SER A 198 6.43 -6.29 20.40
CA SER A 198 7.46 -7.32 20.24
C SER A 198 7.01 -8.37 19.23
N VAL A 199 7.98 -9.20 18.80
CA VAL A 199 7.71 -10.35 17.93
C VAL A 199 8.28 -11.58 18.64
N MET A 200 7.45 -12.60 18.82
CA MET A 200 7.82 -13.93 19.26
C MET A 200 7.72 -14.90 18.08
N TYR A 201 8.13 -16.13 18.28
CA TYR A 201 8.09 -17.17 17.23
C TYR A 201 7.69 -18.50 17.84
N GLU A 202 7.07 -19.34 17.02
CA GLU A 202 6.73 -20.72 17.34
C GLU A 202 7.84 -21.69 16.91
N ASP A 203 7.69 -22.94 17.30
CA ASP A 203 8.57 -24.03 16.85
C ASP A 203 8.50 -24.19 15.31
N PRO A 204 9.53 -24.79 14.69
CA PRO A 204 9.50 -25.01 13.25
C PRO A 204 8.30 -25.86 12.85
N GLY A 205 7.70 -25.51 11.73
CA GLY A 205 6.56 -26.24 11.21
C GLY A 205 6.31 -25.93 9.74
N LYS A 206 5.47 -26.75 9.11
CA LYS A 206 5.10 -26.54 7.72
C LYS A 206 4.22 -25.30 7.54
N LEU A 207 4.33 -24.69 6.38
CA LEU A 207 3.47 -23.57 5.99
C LEU A 207 1.99 -24.01 5.97
N SER A 208 1.70 -25.21 5.45
CA SER A 208 0.40 -25.87 5.51
C SER A 208 0.57 -27.37 5.43
N GLU A 209 -0.30 -28.11 6.13
CA GLU A 209 -0.46 -29.58 5.94
C GLU A 209 -1.40 -29.90 4.75
N ASP A 210 -2.21 -28.92 4.33
CA ASP A 210 -3.08 -29.03 3.15
C ASP A 210 -2.29 -28.61 1.90
N GLU A 211 -2.05 -29.57 1.02
CA GLU A 211 -1.32 -29.34 -0.24
C GLU A 211 -2.05 -28.37 -1.18
N THR A 212 -3.37 -28.28 -1.11
CA THR A 212 -4.15 -27.36 -1.92
C THR A 212 -3.92 -25.93 -1.48
N LYS A 213 -4.03 -25.66 -0.16
CA LYS A 213 -3.70 -24.36 0.44
C LYS A 213 -2.24 -23.99 0.17
N LEU A 214 -1.32 -24.96 0.33
CA LEU A 214 0.11 -24.72 0.10
C LEU A 214 0.36 -24.23 -1.34
N LYS A 215 -0.21 -24.90 -2.33
CA LYS A 215 -0.09 -24.50 -3.75
C LYS A 215 -0.72 -23.14 -4.02
N GLU A 216 -1.90 -22.87 -3.46
CA GLU A 216 -2.59 -21.60 -3.60
C GLU A 216 -1.75 -20.44 -3.00
N TRP A 217 -1.24 -20.62 -1.79
CA TRP A 217 -0.51 -19.57 -1.10
C TRP A 217 0.87 -19.29 -1.71
N THR A 218 1.61 -20.33 -2.10
CA THR A 218 2.91 -20.18 -2.76
C THR A 218 2.80 -19.78 -4.22
N GLY A 219 1.69 -20.08 -4.87
CA GLY A 219 1.38 -19.72 -6.25
C GLY A 219 0.69 -18.35 -6.41
N ASP A 220 0.50 -17.60 -5.34
CA ASP A 220 -0.12 -16.26 -5.43
C ASP A 220 0.81 -15.30 -6.16
N GLU A 221 0.44 -14.96 -7.41
CA GLU A 221 1.21 -14.06 -8.28
C GLU A 221 0.95 -12.56 -8.01
N ARG A 222 -0.05 -12.22 -7.16
CA ARG A 222 -0.33 -10.82 -6.85
C ARG A 222 0.90 -10.14 -6.28
N THR A 223 1.10 -8.92 -6.69
CA THR A 223 2.15 -8.03 -6.17
C THR A 223 1.52 -6.95 -5.27
N TRP A 224 2.35 -6.20 -4.58
CA TRP A 224 1.85 -5.06 -3.82
C TRP A 224 1.14 -4.02 -4.71
N LYS A 225 1.50 -3.95 -5.99
CA LYS A 225 0.88 -3.04 -6.96
C LYS A 225 -0.57 -3.40 -7.31
N ASP A 226 -0.92 -4.67 -7.17
CA ASP A 226 -2.29 -5.15 -7.40
C ASP A 226 -3.21 -4.81 -6.23
N VAL A 227 -2.64 -4.64 -5.05
CA VAL A 227 -3.36 -4.42 -3.79
C VAL A 227 -3.37 -2.95 -3.38
N TYR A 228 -2.22 -2.26 -3.48
CA TYR A 228 -2.11 -0.85 -3.14
C TYR A 228 -2.26 0.01 -4.40
N SER A 229 -3.27 0.89 -4.39
CA SER A 229 -3.57 1.76 -5.52
C SER A 229 -2.41 2.71 -5.85
N GLN A 230 -2.03 2.74 -7.12
CA GLN A 230 -1.13 3.74 -7.66
C GLN A 230 -1.96 4.82 -8.33
N LYS A 231 -1.85 6.04 -7.87
CA LYS A 231 -2.56 7.16 -8.47
C LYS A 231 -1.76 7.76 -9.63
N PRO A 232 -2.41 8.20 -10.71
CA PRO A 232 -1.72 8.84 -11.83
C PRO A 232 -1.15 10.20 -11.43
N VAL A 233 -0.23 10.72 -12.23
CA VAL A 233 0.50 11.98 -11.94
C VAL A 233 -0.46 13.16 -11.76
N GLU A 234 -1.53 13.23 -12.55
CA GLU A 234 -2.55 14.29 -12.46
C GLU A 234 -3.25 14.30 -11.09
N TYR A 235 -3.49 13.12 -10.51
CA TYR A 235 -4.00 13.00 -9.15
C TYR A 235 -3.01 13.58 -8.14
N LEU A 236 -1.74 13.19 -8.23
CA LEU A 236 -0.68 13.68 -7.36
C LEU A 236 -0.45 15.19 -7.50
N GLU A 237 -0.63 15.75 -8.70
CA GLU A 237 -0.61 17.19 -8.94
C GLU A 237 -1.74 17.93 -8.23
N ALA A 238 -2.96 17.41 -8.26
CA ALA A 238 -4.07 18.00 -7.52
C ALA A 238 -3.78 18.01 -6.02
N ILE A 239 -3.33 16.86 -5.49
CA ILE A 239 -2.97 16.73 -4.07
C ILE A 239 -1.82 17.69 -3.68
N SER A 240 -0.81 17.86 -4.53
CA SER A 240 0.32 18.77 -4.26
C SER A 240 -0.11 20.23 -4.16
N LYS A 241 -1.23 20.59 -4.79
CA LYS A 241 -1.89 21.90 -4.70
C LYS A 241 -2.91 22.01 -3.55
N GLY A 242 -3.08 20.96 -2.74
CA GLY A 242 -4.09 20.90 -1.68
C GLY A 242 -5.51 20.71 -2.16
N LEU A 243 -5.69 20.28 -3.42
CA LEU A 243 -6.99 20.06 -4.05
C LEU A 243 -7.41 18.60 -3.93
N ASP A 244 -8.72 18.34 -3.84
CA ASP A 244 -9.26 16.99 -3.80
C ASP A 244 -9.70 16.57 -5.21
N PRO A 245 -8.98 15.67 -5.90
CA PRO A 245 -9.31 15.27 -7.24
C PRO A 245 -10.53 14.33 -7.27
N ILE A 246 -11.44 14.58 -8.21
CA ILE A 246 -12.66 13.81 -8.45
C ILE A 246 -12.48 13.01 -9.74
N TRP A 247 -12.90 11.74 -9.73
CA TRP A 247 -12.90 10.93 -10.95
C TRP A 247 -14.03 11.35 -11.90
N ASP A 248 -13.67 11.79 -13.10
CA ASP A 248 -14.62 12.06 -14.18
C ASP A 248 -14.75 10.79 -15.05
N SER A 249 -15.92 10.16 -14.95
CA SER A 249 -16.22 8.91 -15.68
C SER A 249 -16.38 9.11 -17.19
N GLU A 250 -16.75 10.31 -17.64
CA GLU A 250 -16.90 10.62 -19.08
C GLU A 250 -15.54 10.83 -19.74
N GLN A 251 -14.67 11.60 -19.09
CA GLN A 251 -13.32 11.89 -19.58
C GLN A 251 -12.31 10.80 -19.19
N LYS A 252 -12.69 9.85 -18.33
CA LYS A 252 -11.83 8.78 -17.78
C LYS A 252 -10.52 9.33 -17.18
N LYS A 253 -10.59 10.45 -16.48
CA LYS A 253 -9.44 11.09 -15.81
C LYS A 253 -9.86 11.75 -14.52
N TYR A 254 -8.86 12.05 -13.68
CA TYR A 254 -9.07 12.88 -12.50
C TYR A 254 -9.19 14.34 -12.90
N VAL A 255 -10.21 15.02 -12.38
CA VAL A 255 -10.43 16.46 -12.53
C VAL A 255 -10.44 17.11 -11.15
N TYR A 256 -10.04 18.34 -11.06
CA TYR A 256 -10.08 19.14 -9.84
C TYR A 256 -10.45 20.58 -10.16
N ASP A 257 -11.12 21.22 -9.23
CA ASP A 257 -11.46 22.63 -9.35
C ASP A 257 -10.29 23.46 -8.80
N ASP A 258 -9.52 24.03 -9.68
CA ASP A 258 -8.40 24.91 -9.30
C ASP A 258 -8.92 26.36 -9.21
N PRO A 259 -9.09 26.91 -8.01
CA PRO A 259 -9.60 28.26 -7.83
C PRO A 259 -8.66 29.34 -8.42
N ASN A 260 -7.40 28.97 -8.70
CA ASN A 260 -6.39 29.84 -9.28
C ASN A 260 -6.24 29.65 -10.79
N ALA A 261 -6.91 28.66 -11.37
CA ALA A 261 -6.88 28.48 -12.82
C ALA A 261 -7.56 29.68 -13.50
N VAL A 262 -6.84 30.32 -14.43
CA VAL A 262 -7.43 31.34 -15.30
C VAL A 262 -8.57 30.69 -16.06
N LYS A 263 -9.82 31.10 -15.76
CA LYS A 263 -11.05 30.56 -16.40
C LYS A 263 -10.99 30.93 -17.88
N ASN A 264 -10.39 30.08 -18.69
CA ASN A 264 -10.66 30.07 -20.11
C ASN A 264 -12.07 29.50 -20.27
N THR A 265 -13.01 30.38 -20.52
CA THR A 265 -14.44 30.15 -20.66
C THR A 265 -14.70 29.08 -21.72
N THR A 266 -14.92 27.84 -21.29
CA THR A 266 -15.63 26.86 -22.11
C THR A 266 -16.54 26.08 -21.16
N ASN A 267 -17.84 26.17 -21.40
CA ASN A 267 -19.00 25.70 -20.66
C ASN A 267 -18.74 24.45 -19.79
N THR A 268 -18.75 24.62 -18.48
CA THR A 268 -18.72 23.51 -17.54
C THR A 268 -20.15 23.20 -17.11
N THR A 269 -20.69 22.12 -17.65
CA THR A 269 -21.91 21.48 -17.18
C THR A 269 -21.64 20.93 -15.78
N THR A 270 -22.53 21.19 -14.86
CA THR A 270 -22.49 20.73 -13.46
C THR A 270 -22.46 19.19 -13.43
N LEU A 271 -21.31 18.61 -13.15
CA LEU A 271 -21.11 17.16 -13.07
C LEU A 271 -21.58 16.63 -11.72
N GLY A 272 -22.44 15.63 -11.77
CA GLY A 272 -22.82 14.85 -10.60
C GLY A 272 -21.59 14.10 -10.04
N SER A 273 -21.32 14.31 -8.76
CA SER A 273 -20.23 13.69 -8.01
C SER A 273 -20.39 12.16 -7.98
N THR A 274 -19.69 11.45 -8.84
CA THR A 274 -19.50 10.01 -8.66
C THR A 274 -18.27 9.80 -7.79
N LYS A 275 -18.46 9.14 -6.64
CA LYS A 275 -17.34 8.74 -5.77
C LYS A 275 -16.38 7.83 -6.56
N ASP A 276 -15.09 8.15 -6.51
CA ASP A 276 -14.04 7.29 -7.06
C ASP A 276 -14.12 5.90 -6.40
N PRO A 277 -14.29 4.82 -7.18
CA PRO A 277 -14.32 3.46 -6.63
C PRO A 277 -13.00 3.05 -5.94
N GLN A 278 -11.90 3.78 -6.16
CA GLN A 278 -10.60 3.54 -5.53
C GLN A 278 -10.28 4.57 -4.42
N ALA A 279 -11.12 5.58 -4.21
CA ALA A 279 -10.87 6.65 -3.22
C ALA A 279 -11.00 6.19 -1.77
N ASN A 280 -11.64 5.05 -1.53
CA ASN A 280 -11.80 4.45 -0.21
C ASN A 280 -10.97 3.16 -0.11
N ASP A 281 -9.65 3.26 -0.12
CA ASP A 281 -8.81 2.21 0.44
C ASP A 281 -8.95 2.30 1.97
N PRO A 282 -9.57 1.29 2.64
CA PRO A 282 -9.79 1.33 4.10
C PRO A 282 -8.50 1.49 4.90
N GLN A 283 -7.35 1.18 4.29
CA GLN A 283 -6.04 1.41 4.91
C GLN A 283 -5.58 2.87 4.84
N ASP A 284 -6.18 3.69 3.97
CA ASP A 284 -5.82 5.10 3.91
C ASP A 284 -6.53 5.93 4.98
N GLU A 285 -7.66 5.45 5.52
CA GLU A 285 -8.43 6.16 6.56
C GLU A 285 -8.04 5.80 8.00
N ASP A 286 -7.48 4.58 8.27
CA ASP A 286 -7.37 4.04 9.63
C ASP A 286 -5.95 3.74 10.13
N LEU A 287 -4.89 4.04 9.38
CA LEU A 287 -3.53 3.83 9.88
C LEU A 287 -2.90 5.16 10.32
N PRO A 288 -2.81 5.42 11.62
CA PRO A 288 -1.92 6.43 12.13
C PRO A 288 -0.48 5.99 11.86
N PHE A 289 0.28 6.85 11.21
CA PHE A 289 1.74 6.98 11.04
C PHE A 289 2.63 5.76 11.01
#